data_e5ef9216904513930ebbef146f9422d3
#
_entry.id   e5ef9216904513930ebbef146f9422d3
#
_cell.length_a   1.000
_cell.length_b   1.000
_cell.length_c   1.000
_cell.angle_alpha   90.00
_cell.angle_beta   90.00
_cell.angle_gamma   90.00
#
_symmetry.space_group_name_H-M   'P 1'
#
loop_
_entity.id
_entity.type
_entity.pdbx_description
1 polymer ?
#
loop_
_entity_poly.entity_id
_entity_poly.type
_entity_poly.pdbx_seq_one_letter_code
_entity_poly.pdbx_strand_id
1 'polypeptide(L)'
;MTKRLIVAGFLVGAVLFALSGCACLGSAKEAKQAKETPQPQEAQQAEQIQQPKEAKEAEPAKGSKFILRVNCGLFEPYTDKSGNVWLADQEMAAGKEWGAVGGQTVDRGDLAMAGTNSPRVYETERYSMDGYKFSVPSGKYTVRLHFAETYSGIVSQGERVFSVSVNGKGALTDFDPFKEAGGFQKPVVKTIEGVTVTNGELVIGFTLNIQNPEINGIEIVSE
;
A
#
# COMPACT_ATOMS: atom_id res chain seq x y z
N MET A 1 -12.37 -52.17 -24.77
CA MET A 1 -11.72 -53.13 -23.84
C MET A 1 -10.96 -52.31 -22.85
N THR A 2 -11.35 -52.23 -21.75
CA THR A 2 -11.51 -52.74 -20.45
C THR A 2 -11.21 -51.65 -19.37
N LYS A 3 -12.23 -51.35 -18.63
CA LYS A 3 -12.26 -50.52 -17.40
C LYS A 3 -11.25 -51.02 -16.35
N ARG A 4 -10.73 -50.11 -15.55
CA ARG A 4 -10.57 -50.36 -14.11
C ARG A 4 -10.74 -49.08 -13.29
N LEU A 5 -11.82 -49.07 -12.57
CA LEU A 5 -12.20 -48.23 -11.45
C LEU A 5 -11.54 -48.80 -10.19
N ILE A 6 -10.89 -47.97 -9.37
CA ILE A 6 -10.56 -48.34 -7.99
C ILE A 6 -11.11 -47.24 -7.07
N VAL A 7 -12.12 -47.67 -6.32
CA VAL A 7 -12.70 -46.99 -5.14
C VAL A 7 -12.14 -47.70 -3.90
N ALA A 8 -11.66 -46.97 -2.93
CA ALA A 8 -11.59 -47.30 -1.48
C ALA A 8 -10.89 -46.12 -0.79
N GLY A 9 -11.25 -45.61 0.34
CA GLY A 9 -12.21 -45.99 1.36
C GLY A 9 -11.99 -45.06 2.54
N PHE A 10 -13.05 -44.70 3.19
CA PHE A 10 -13.19 -43.95 4.43
C PHE A 10 -12.30 -44.41 5.57
N LEU A 11 -11.80 -43.44 6.37
CA LEU A 11 -11.60 -43.69 7.83
C LEU A 11 -11.82 -42.37 8.61
N VAL A 12 -12.97 -42.37 9.28
CA VAL A 12 -13.37 -41.44 10.34
C VAL A 12 -12.73 -41.96 11.64
N GLY A 13 -11.97 -41.11 12.29
CA GLY A 13 -11.43 -41.37 13.65
C GLY A 13 -11.94 -40.32 14.64
N ALA A 14 -13.02 -40.62 15.33
CA ALA A 14 -13.49 -39.86 16.47
C ALA A 14 -12.71 -40.31 17.72
N VAL A 15 -12.11 -39.34 18.42
CA VAL A 15 -11.55 -39.59 19.76
C VAL A 15 -12.36 -38.77 20.77
N LEU A 16 -13.21 -39.49 21.54
CA LEU A 16 -13.79 -39.02 22.78
C LEU A 16 -12.69 -39.00 23.84
N PHE A 17 -12.58 -37.95 24.61
CA PHE A 17 -11.97 -37.99 25.94
C PHE A 17 -13.00 -37.65 27.02
N ALA A 18 -13.13 -38.60 27.92
CA ALA A 18 -14.07 -38.62 29.03
C ALA A 18 -13.60 -37.73 30.19
N LEU A 19 -14.58 -37.15 30.85
CA LEU A 19 -14.51 -36.51 32.16
C LEU A 19 -14.12 -37.50 33.24
N SER A 20 -13.23 -37.11 34.14
CA SER A 20 -13.15 -37.74 35.47
C SER A 20 -13.01 -36.66 36.52
N GLY A 21 -14.04 -36.53 37.34
CA GLY A 21 -14.07 -35.68 38.50
C GLY A 21 -13.38 -36.33 39.69
N CYS A 22 -12.87 -35.49 40.57
CA CYS A 22 -12.62 -35.88 41.96
C CYS A 22 -12.92 -34.70 42.88
N ALA A 23 -13.96 -34.89 43.68
CA ALA A 23 -14.31 -34.03 44.80
C ALA A 23 -13.51 -34.44 46.03
N CYS A 24 -13.01 -33.49 46.80
CA CYS A 24 -12.67 -33.70 48.22
C CYS A 24 -13.14 -32.50 49.04
N LEU A 25 -14.06 -32.82 49.94
CA LEU A 25 -14.52 -31.99 51.06
C LEU A 25 -13.46 -31.94 52.18
N GLY A 26 -13.47 -30.86 52.95
CA GLY A 26 -12.91 -30.79 54.31
C GLY A 26 -12.56 -29.36 54.68
N SER A 27 -13.34 -28.72 55.35
CA SER A 27 -13.65 -28.51 56.78
C SER A 27 -13.03 -27.22 57.38
N ALA A 28 -13.91 -26.52 58.03
CA ALA A 28 -13.94 -25.24 58.71
C ALA A 28 -12.86 -24.92 59.76
N LYS A 29 -12.88 -23.60 60.12
CA LYS A 29 -12.42 -22.88 61.33
C LYS A 29 -11.05 -22.23 61.18
N GLU A 30 -10.81 -20.97 61.50
CA GLU A 30 -11.23 -20.11 62.60
C GLU A 30 -10.87 -18.65 62.32
N ALA A 31 -11.67 -17.72 62.85
CA ALA A 31 -11.50 -16.30 62.83
C ALA A 31 -10.28 -15.82 63.63
N LYS A 32 -9.53 -14.80 63.10
CA LYS A 32 -8.81 -13.87 63.96
C LYS A 32 -8.82 -12.45 63.35
N GLN A 33 -9.49 -11.56 64.03
CA GLN A 33 -9.41 -10.12 63.89
C GLN A 33 -7.97 -9.61 64.10
N ALA A 34 -7.48 -8.76 63.22
CA ALA A 34 -6.40 -7.84 63.55
C ALA A 34 -6.43 -6.63 62.64
N LYS A 35 -6.79 -5.49 63.28
CA LYS A 35 -6.31 -4.13 63.13
C LYS A 35 -6.27 -3.48 61.75
N GLU A 36 -7.17 -2.50 61.61
CA GLU A 36 -7.07 -1.33 60.70
C GLU A 36 -5.75 -0.58 60.93
N THR A 37 -5.08 -0.29 59.81
CA THR A 37 -4.04 0.72 59.75
C THR A 37 -4.43 1.68 58.60
N PRO A 38 -4.35 3.00 58.78
CA PRO A 38 -4.89 3.99 57.82
C PRO A 38 -4.09 4.04 56.54
N GLN A 39 -4.82 4.06 55.41
CA GLN A 39 -4.25 4.40 54.09
C GLN A 39 -3.87 5.86 54.00
N PRO A 40 -2.74 6.20 53.40
CA PRO A 40 -2.46 7.54 52.90
C PRO A 40 -3.31 7.82 51.64
N GLN A 41 -4.04 8.91 51.65
CA GLN A 41 -4.68 9.46 50.44
C GLN A 41 -3.58 9.97 49.51
N GLU A 42 -3.31 9.25 48.45
CA GLU A 42 -2.54 9.75 47.35
C GLU A 42 -3.49 10.41 46.35
N ALA A 43 -3.20 11.70 46.11
CA ALA A 43 -3.92 12.56 45.23
C ALA A 43 -3.95 12.04 43.79
N GLN A 44 -5.13 11.81 43.27
CA GLN A 44 -5.36 11.59 41.85
C GLN A 44 -5.19 12.93 41.09
N GLN A 45 -3.98 13.19 40.61
CA GLN A 45 -3.79 14.12 39.51
C GLN A 45 -4.12 13.36 38.23
N ALA A 46 -5.31 13.59 37.71
CA ALA A 46 -5.68 13.20 36.35
C ALA A 46 -4.85 14.05 35.39
N GLU A 47 -3.80 13.47 34.85
CA GLU A 47 -3.06 14.01 33.73
C GLU A 47 -3.97 13.92 32.50
N GLN A 48 -4.55 15.06 32.11
CA GLN A 48 -5.26 15.22 30.85
C GLN A 48 -4.24 15.10 29.73
N ILE A 49 -4.13 13.92 29.15
CA ILE A 49 -3.47 13.72 27.87
C ILE A 49 -4.34 14.46 26.84
N GLN A 50 -3.94 15.68 26.50
CA GLN A 50 -4.48 16.40 25.36
C GLN A 50 -4.18 15.58 24.12
N GLN A 51 -5.23 15.02 23.52
CA GLN A 51 -5.16 14.45 22.18
C GLN A 51 -4.58 15.49 21.23
N PRO A 52 -3.64 15.12 20.34
CA PRO A 52 -3.16 16.02 19.31
C PRO A 52 -4.37 16.44 18.47
N LYS A 53 -4.65 17.74 18.48
CA LYS A 53 -5.68 18.37 17.65
C LYS A 53 -5.36 18.03 16.22
N GLU A 54 -6.22 17.25 15.60
CA GLU A 54 -6.20 16.92 14.17
C GLU A 54 -5.93 18.22 13.41
N ALA A 55 -4.76 18.28 12.76
CA ALA A 55 -4.39 19.43 11.95
C ALA A 55 -5.35 19.45 10.76
N LYS A 56 -6.31 20.37 10.82
CA LYS A 56 -7.20 20.67 9.70
C LYS A 56 -6.30 21.04 8.52
N GLU A 57 -6.23 20.16 7.54
CA GLU A 57 -5.46 20.37 6.32
C GLU A 57 -5.92 21.68 5.69
N ALA A 58 -4.99 22.64 5.60
CA ALA A 58 -5.28 23.97 5.07
C ALA A 58 -5.59 23.83 3.58
N GLU A 59 -6.76 24.30 3.14
CA GLU A 59 -7.03 24.50 1.72
C GLU A 59 -5.85 25.24 1.08
N PRO A 60 -5.33 24.77 -0.08
CA PRO A 60 -4.20 25.43 -0.72
C PRO A 60 -4.55 26.88 -1.02
N ALA A 61 -3.72 27.80 -0.59
CA ALA A 61 -3.85 29.22 -0.86
C ALA A 61 -4.03 29.43 -2.37
N LYS A 62 -5.01 30.26 -2.75
CA LYS A 62 -5.34 30.60 -4.14
C LYS A 62 -4.07 31.06 -4.86
N GLY A 63 -3.52 30.18 -5.73
CA GLY A 63 -2.26 30.42 -6.47
C GLY A 63 -1.11 29.45 -6.14
N SER A 64 -1.23 28.55 -5.16
CA SER A 64 -0.20 27.52 -4.93
C SER A 64 -0.39 26.37 -5.91
N LYS A 65 0.71 25.92 -6.51
CA LYS A 65 0.72 24.77 -7.43
C LYS A 65 0.40 23.51 -6.63
N PHE A 66 -0.63 22.76 -7.05
CA PHE A 66 -0.90 21.44 -6.47
C PHE A 66 0.19 20.47 -6.91
N ILE A 67 0.83 19.81 -5.96
CA ILE A 67 1.86 18.80 -6.23
C ILE A 67 1.63 17.66 -5.26
N LEU A 68 1.45 16.45 -5.81
CA LEU A 68 1.39 15.21 -5.04
C LEU A 68 2.36 14.22 -5.66
N ARG A 69 3.17 13.57 -4.82
CA ARG A 69 4.10 12.51 -5.21
C ARG A 69 3.91 11.31 -4.31
N VAL A 70 3.80 10.13 -4.90
CA VAL A 70 3.67 8.85 -4.19
C VAL A 70 4.83 7.95 -4.57
N ASN A 71 5.51 7.41 -3.57
CA ASN A 71 6.45 6.30 -3.77
C ASN A 71 5.67 5.00 -3.63
N CYS A 72 5.32 4.39 -4.76
CA CYS A 72 4.48 3.19 -4.80
C CYS A 72 5.23 1.99 -4.21
N GLY A 73 4.62 1.37 -3.19
CA GLY A 73 5.20 0.21 -2.51
C GLY A 73 6.03 0.53 -1.25
N LEU A 74 6.32 1.79 -0.95
CA LEU A 74 6.99 2.20 0.29
C LEU A 74 5.95 2.74 1.30
N PHE A 75 5.98 2.23 2.53
CA PHE A 75 5.04 2.63 3.59
C PHE A 75 5.56 3.75 4.50
N GLU A 76 6.66 4.41 4.10
CA GLU A 76 7.24 5.56 4.78
C GLU A 76 7.48 6.70 3.79
N PRO A 77 7.34 7.97 4.20
CA PRO A 77 7.70 9.10 3.33
C PRO A 77 9.18 9.08 2.98
N TYR A 78 9.52 9.50 1.78
CA TYR A 78 10.90 9.61 1.29
C TYR A 78 11.17 11.01 0.75
N THR A 79 12.32 11.58 1.08
CA THR A 79 12.79 12.83 0.46
C THR A 79 13.95 12.51 -0.48
N ASP A 80 13.80 12.87 -1.75
CA ASP A 80 14.80 12.61 -2.77
C ASP A 80 15.99 13.61 -2.71
N LYS A 81 17.01 13.37 -3.54
CA LYS A 81 18.20 14.20 -3.58
C LYS A 81 17.96 15.64 -4.05
N SER A 82 16.80 15.89 -4.67
CA SER A 82 16.36 17.22 -5.10
C SER A 82 15.49 17.93 -4.05
N GLY A 83 15.24 17.30 -2.89
CA GLY A 83 14.40 17.81 -1.83
C GLY A 83 12.90 17.60 -2.05
N ASN A 84 12.50 16.82 -3.06
CA ASN A 84 11.09 16.48 -3.25
C ASN A 84 10.65 15.42 -2.23
N VAL A 85 9.49 15.67 -1.60
CA VAL A 85 8.86 14.71 -0.69
C VAL A 85 7.95 13.79 -1.50
N TRP A 86 8.18 12.50 -1.34
CA TRP A 86 7.35 11.41 -1.85
C TRP A 86 6.56 10.83 -0.67
N LEU A 87 5.26 10.80 -0.79
CA LEU A 87 4.37 10.24 0.22
C LEU A 87 4.51 8.72 0.27
N ALA A 88 4.28 8.16 1.46
CA ALA A 88 4.16 6.73 1.62
C ALA A 88 2.97 6.18 0.83
N ASP A 89 3.10 4.98 0.27
CA ASP A 89 1.99 4.30 -0.40
C ASP A 89 0.88 3.93 0.59
N GLN A 90 -0.34 3.87 0.10
CA GLN A 90 -1.50 3.46 0.89
C GLN A 90 -2.59 2.83 0.02
N GLU A 91 -3.41 1.96 0.63
CA GLU A 91 -4.62 1.44 0.02
C GLU A 91 -5.73 2.51 0.02
N MET A 92 -6.54 2.51 -1.05
CA MET A 92 -7.75 3.32 -1.09
C MET A 92 -8.77 2.79 -0.08
N ALA A 93 -9.24 3.64 0.81
CA ALA A 93 -10.20 3.30 1.84
C ALA A 93 -11.17 4.47 2.08
N ALA A 94 -12.26 4.21 2.81
CA ALA A 94 -13.20 5.26 3.18
C ALA A 94 -12.51 6.38 3.98
N GLY A 95 -12.71 7.62 3.58
CA GLY A 95 -12.12 8.80 4.23
C GLY A 95 -10.67 9.10 3.78
N LYS A 96 -10.11 8.36 2.84
CA LYS A 96 -8.82 8.67 2.23
C LYS A 96 -9.00 9.54 0.98
N GLU A 97 -8.14 10.55 0.85
CA GLU A 97 -8.12 11.44 -0.31
C GLU A 97 -7.50 10.76 -1.53
N TRP A 98 -6.68 9.73 -1.35
CA TRP A 98 -6.07 8.99 -2.42
C TRP A 98 -5.62 7.60 -1.95
N GLY A 99 -5.34 6.70 -2.90
CA GLY A 99 -4.80 5.38 -2.62
C GLY A 99 -4.86 4.43 -3.80
N ALA A 100 -4.16 3.31 -3.65
CA ALA A 100 -4.16 2.21 -4.59
C ALA A 100 -5.46 1.40 -4.48
N VAL A 101 -5.91 0.88 -5.60
CA VAL A 101 -7.01 -0.09 -5.70
C VAL A 101 -6.40 -1.45 -5.99
N GLY A 102 -6.33 -2.28 -4.96
CA GLY A 102 -5.74 -3.61 -5.05
C GLY A 102 -4.20 -3.61 -5.19
N GLY A 103 -3.69 -4.78 -5.55
CA GLY A 103 -2.27 -5.02 -5.76
C GLY A 103 -1.52 -5.43 -4.51
N GLN A 104 -0.23 -5.66 -4.71
CA GLN A 104 0.74 -6.01 -3.67
C GLN A 104 1.96 -5.13 -3.82
N THR A 105 2.74 -5.01 -2.76
CA THR A 105 3.95 -4.20 -2.73
C THR A 105 5.18 -5.05 -2.51
N VAL A 106 6.30 -4.59 -3.02
CA VAL A 106 7.61 -5.18 -2.74
C VAL A 106 8.65 -4.08 -2.60
N ASP A 107 9.51 -4.25 -1.62
CA ASP A 107 10.73 -3.49 -1.43
C ASP A 107 11.92 -4.38 -1.81
N ARG A 108 12.67 -3.96 -2.83
CA ARG A 108 13.82 -4.71 -3.34
C ARG A 108 15.12 -4.36 -2.60
N GLY A 109 15.05 -3.42 -1.64
CA GLY A 109 16.23 -2.90 -0.95
C GLY A 109 17.11 -2.02 -1.85
N ASP A 110 18.37 -1.90 -1.50
CA ASP A 110 19.32 -1.04 -2.19
C ASP A 110 19.66 -1.59 -3.58
N LEU A 111 19.06 -1.00 -4.61
CA LEU A 111 19.37 -1.28 -6.01
C LEU A 111 20.26 -0.19 -6.60
N ALA A 112 21.14 -0.56 -7.52
CA ALA A 112 22.01 0.39 -8.23
C ALA A 112 21.24 1.17 -9.30
N MET A 113 20.33 2.07 -8.88
CA MET A 113 19.53 2.91 -9.78
C MET A 113 20.32 4.11 -10.27
N ALA A 114 20.87 4.01 -11.49
CA ALA A 114 21.60 5.10 -12.14
C ALA A 114 20.66 6.08 -12.86
N GLY A 115 21.11 7.35 -13.03
CA GLY A 115 20.39 8.33 -13.86
C GLY A 115 19.16 8.96 -13.20
N THR A 116 18.99 8.84 -11.88
CA THR A 116 17.89 9.43 -11.13
C THR A 116 18.36 10.13 -9.84
N ASN A 117 17.65 11.19 -9.46
CA ASN A 117 17.80 11.83 -8.15
C ASN A 117 16.91 11.20 -7.08
N SER A 118 16.03 10.28 -7.45
CA SER A 118 15.06 9.62 -6.59
C SER A 118 15.23 8.10 -6.64
N PRO A 119 16.43 7.53 -6.33
CA PRO A 119 16.70 6.10 -6.49
C PRO A 119 15.70 5.24 -5.68
N ARG A 120 15.39 5.65 -4.45
CA ARG A 120 14.47 4.92 -3.56
C ARG A 120 13.08 4.71 -4.16
N VAL A 121 12.62 5.60 -5.03
CA VAL A 121 11.34 5.45 -5.73
C VAL A 121 11.32 4.20 -6.60
N TYR A 122 12.45 3.83 -7.20
CA TYR A 122 12.55 2.69 -8.11
C TYR A 122 13.01 1.38 -7.43
N GLU A 123 13.32 1.45 -6.15
CA GLU A 123 13.67 0.28 -5.33
C GLU A 123 12.43 -0.41 -4.74
N THR A 124 11.28 0.27 -4.80
CA THR A 124 9.98 -0.25 -4.38
C THR A 124 9.00 -0.22 -5.54
N GLU A 125 8.04 -1.10 -5.52
CA GLU A 125 6.99 -1.13 -6.54
C GLU A 125 5.67 -1.62 -5.94
N ARG A 126 4.55 -1.16 -6.50
CA ARG A 126 3.26 -1.82 -6.38
C ARG A 126 2.96 -2.54 -7.69
N TYR A 127 2.54 -3.79 -7.58
CA TYR A 127 2.22 -4.64 -8.75
C TYR A 127 0.85 -5.32 -8.60
N SER A 128 0.28 -5.81 -9.71
CA SER A 128 -1.05 -6.46 -9.75
C SER A 128 -2.20 -5.57 -9.26
N MET A 129 -2.06 -4.25 -9.28
CA MET A 129 -3.11 -3.31 -8.93
C MET A 129 -4.06 -3.07 -10.10
N ASP A 130 -5.32 -2.75 -9.78
CA ASP A 130 -6.29 -2.25 -10.75
C ASP A 130 -6.04 -0.76 -11.08
N GLY A 131 -5.50 -0.01 -10.12
CA GLY A 131 -5.23 1.42 -10.33
C GLY A 131 -4.91 2.20 -9.06
N TYR A 132 -4.96 3.52 -9.22
CA TYR A 132 -4.91 4.51 -8.14
C TYR A 132 -6.02 5.53 -8.34
N LYS A 133 -6.57 6.02 -7.24
CA LYS A 133 -7.54 7.12 -7.20
C LYS A 133 -7.01 8.27 -6.37
N PHE A 134 -7.29 9.49 -6.81
CA PHE A 134 -6.84 10.71 -6.16
C PHE A 134 -7.98 11.72 -6.15
N SER A 135 -8.31 12.29 -4.99
CA SER A 135 -9.13 13.47 -4.86
C SER A 135 -8.25 14.69 -5.12
N VAL A 136 -8.52 15.40 -6.21
CA VAL A 136 -7.76 16.59 -6.59
C VAL A 136 -8.71 17.71 -7.02
N PRO A 137 -8.38 18.99 -6.80
CA PRO A 137 -9.21 20.09 -7.28
C PRO A 137 -9.50 20.01 -8.78
N SER A 138 -10.63 20.56 -9.24
CA SER A 138 -10.90 20.67 -10.67
C SER A 138 -9.83 21.53 -11.33
N GLY A 139 -9.31 21.09 -12.47
CA GLY A 139 -8.21 21.75 -13.15
C GLY A 139 -7.56 20.92 -14.25
N LYS A 140 -6.40 21.37 -14.71
CA LYS A 140 -5.53 20.62 -15.62
C LYS A 140 -4.29 20.18 -14.89
N TYR A 141 -3.82 18.98 -15.20
CA TYR A 141 -2.72 18.31 -14.54
C TYR A 141 -1.77 17.67 -15.52
N THR A 142 -0.50 17.68 -15.15
CA THR A 142 0.52 16.79 -15.70
C THR A 142 0.69 15.61 -14.75
N VAL A 143 0.53 14.39 -15.25
CA VAL A 143 0.76 13.14 -14.53
C VAL A 143 2.08 12.52 -15.01
N ARG A 144 2.99 12.19 -14.08
CA ARG A 144 4.21 11.44 -14.38
C ARG A 144 4.15 10.09 -13.70
N LEU A 145 4.39 9.07 -14.50
CA LEU A 145 4.41 7.67 -14.07
C LEU A 145 5.85 7.16 -14.15
N HIS A 146 6.35 6.68 -13.03
CA HIS A 146 7.72 6.22 -12.85
C HIS A 146 7.76 4.72 -12.86
N PHE A 147 8.60 4.13 -13.70
CA PHE A 147 8.73 2.69 -13.86
C PHE A 147 10.20 2.27 -13.91
N ALA A 148 10.49 1.10 -13.38
CA ALA A 148 11.74 0.38 -13.60
C ALA A 148 11.49 -1.11 -13.43
N GLU A 149 11.81 -1.93 -14.42
CA GLU A 149 11.74 -3.37 -14.24
C GLU A 149 12.78 -3.84 -13.23
N THR A 150 12.33 -4.32 -12.09
CA THR A 150 13.19 -4.76 -10.98
C THR A 150 12.94 -6.21 -10.57
N TYR A 151 11.96 -6.88 -11.16
CA TYR A 151 11.70 -8.28 -10.92
C TYR A 151 12.65 -9.17 -11.74
N SER A 152 13.50 -9.93 -11.07
CA SER A 152 14.52 -10.77 -11.70
C SER A 152 13.97 -11.89 -12.60
N GLY A 153 12.67 -12.13 -12.56
CA GLY A 153 11.99 -13.07 -13.46
C GLY A 153 11.69 -12.47 -14.84
N ILE A 154 11.91 -11.15 -15.05
CA ILE A 154 11.80 -10.46 -16.34
C ILE A 154 13.21 -10.16 -16.84
N VAL A 155 13.65 -10.81 -17.89
CA VAL A 155 15.02 -10.73 -18.39
C VAL A 155 15.13 -10.18 -19.81
N SER A 156 14.00 -10.01 -20.48
CA SER A 156 13.93 -9.48 -21.84
C SER A 156 12.66 -8.69 -22.11
N GLN A 157 12.69 -7.91 -23.20
CA GLN A 157 11.50 -7.21 -23.68
C GLN A 157 10.38 -8.18 -24.05
N GLY A 158 9.13 -7.77 -23.85
CA GLY A 158 7.93 -8.54 -24.16
C GLY A 158 7.48 -9.48 -23.03
N GLU A 159 8.26 -9.63 -21.97
CA GLU A 159 7.91 -10.52 -20.83
C GLU A 159 6.97 -9.84 -19.83
N ARG A 160 6.95 -8.50 -19.78
CA ARG A 160 5.94 -7.71 -19.06
C ARG A 160 5.41 -6.64 -20.00
N VAL A 161 4.12 -6.69 -20.28
CA VAL A 161 3.41 -5.69 -21.11
C VAL A 161 2.07 -5.40 -20.48
N PHE A 162 1.73 -4.15 -20.33
CA PHE A 162 0.44 -3.70 -19.79
C PHE A 162 0.03 -2.37 -20.40
N SER A 163 -1.23 -1.99 -20.20
CA SER A 163 -1.73 -0.69 -20.66
C SER A 163 -2.14 0.17 -19.47
N VAL A 164 -1.99 1.49 -19.64
CA VAL A 164 -2.37 2.47 -18.60
C VAL A 164 -3.38 3.44 -19.17
N SER A 165 -4.41 3.74 -18.41
CA SER A 165 -5.40 4.79 -18.68
C SER A 165 -5.34 5.86 -17.60
N VAL A 166 -5.67 7.11 -17.99
CA VAL A 166 -5.87 8.23 -17.06
C VAL A 166 -7.27 8.80 -17.32
N ASN A 167 -8.12 8.86 -16.30
CA ASN A 167 -9.52 9.24 -16.39
C ASN A 167 -10.26 8.48 -17.52
N GLY A 168 -9.99 7.16 -17.63
CA GLY A 168 -10.62 6.27 -18.62
C GLY A 168 -10.11 6.45 -20.05
N LYS A 169 -9.16 7.37 -20.32
CA LYS A 169 -8.53 7.53 -21.62
C LYS A 169 -7.21 6.75 -21.66
N GLY A 170 -6.97 5.98 -22.72
CA GLY A 170 -5.69 5.30 -22.92
C GLY A 170 -4.54 6.30 -22.94
N ALA A 171 -3.56 6.08 -22.07
CA ALA A 171 -2.36 6.90 -21.93
C ALA A 171 -1.11 6.17 -22.42
N LEU A 172 -0.99 4.89 -22.05
CA LEU A 172 0.06 3.98 -22.53
C LEU A 172 -0.61 2.70 -23.04
N THR A 173 -0.30 2.31 -24.26
CA THR A 173 -0.81 1.07 -24.87
C THR A 173 0.36 0.11 -25.06
N ASP A 174 0.18 -1.14 -24.62
CA ASP A 174 1.20 -2.19 -24.74
C ASP A 174 2.58 -1.74 -24.24
N PHE A 175 2.58 -1.07 -23.09
CA PHE A 175 3.77 -0.53 -22.46
C PHE A 175 4.61 -1.65 -21.83
N ASP A 176 5.87 -1.68 -22.15
CA ASP A 176 6.87 -2.61 -21.65
C ASP A 176 7.97 -1.80 -20.94
N PRO A 177 8.04 -1.82 -19.60
CA PRO A 177 9.04 -1.06 -18.85
C PRO A 177 10.48 -1.42 -19.20
N PHE A 178 10.78 -2.72 -19.36
CA PHE A 178 12.10 -3.20 -19.72
C PHE A 178 12.56 -2.66 -21.08
N LYS A 179 11.70 -2.73 -22.08
CA LYS A 179 11.96 -2.20 -23.42
C LYS A 179 12.16 -0.70 -23.42
N GLU A 180 11.24 0.01 -22.80
CA GLU A 180 11.21 1.49 -22.80
C GLU A 180 12.37 2.11 -22.02
N ALA A 181 12.79 1.48 -20.92
CA ALA A 181 13.96 1.87 -20.16
C ALA A 181 15.28 1.41 -20.78
N GLY A 182 15.23 0.49 -21.74
CA GLY A 182 16.40 -0.13 -22.38
C GLY A 182 17.13 -1.12 -21.48
N GLY A 183 16.39 -1.82 -20.58
CA GLY A 183 16.92 -2.93 -19.79
C GLY A 183 16.47 -2.95 -18.33
N PHE A 184 16.95 -3.94 -17.62
CA PHE A 184 16.70 -4.21 -16.22
C PHE A 184 17.30 -3.13 -15.31
N GLN A 185 16.60 -2.76 -14.22
CA GLN A 185 16.99 -1.76 -13.23
C GLN A 185 17.30 -0.37 -13.83
N LYS A 186 16.60 -0.01 -14.88
CA LYS A 186 16.73 1.31 -15.50
C LYS A 186 15.43 2.10 -15.32
N PRO A 187 15.50 3.29 -14.72
CA PRO A 187 14.34 4.17 -14.59
C PRO A 187 13.83 4.69 -15.94
N VAL A 188 12.52 4.74 -16.09
CA VAL A 188 11.83 5.43 -17.17
C VAL A 188 10.63 6.20 -16.64
N VAL A 189 10.41 7.42 -17.13
CA VAL A 189 9.27 8.26 -16.75
C VAL A 189 8.41 8.48 -17.98
N LYS A 190 7.11 8.26 -17.84
CA LYS A 190 6.10 8.59 -18.83
C LYS A 190 5.31 9.82 -18.36
N THR A 191 5.27 10.85 -19.15
CA THR A 191 4.58 12.10 -18.85
C THR A 191 3.30 12.21 -19.68
N ILE A 192 2.18 12.44 -19.01
CA ILE A 192 0.85 12.65 -19.60
C ILE A 192 0.43 14.08 -19.21
N GLU A 193 0.42 14.98 -20.19
CA GLU A 193 0.06 16.38 -20.01
C GLU A 193 -1.41 16.62 -20.33
N GLY A 194 -1.96 17.75 -19.88
CA GLY A 194 -3.32 18.21 -20.20
C GLY A 194 -4.42 17.31 -19.62
N VAL A 195 -4.17 16.56 -18.56
CA VAL A 195 -5.17 15.75 -17.90
C VAL A 195 -6.21 16.66 -17.25
N THR A 196 -7.42 16.66 -17.77
CA THR A 196 -8.51 17.49 -17.24
C THR A 196 -9.29 16.74 -16.16
N VAL A 197 -9.46 17.39 -15.02
CA VAL A 197 -10.30 16.96 -13.90
C VAL A 197 -11.44 17.94 -13.72
N THR A 198 -12.68 17.48 -13.76
CA THR A 198 -13.89 18.30 -13.62
C THR A 198 -14.77 17.90 -12.45
N ASN A 199 -14.60 16.68 -11.95
CA ASN A 199 -15.41 16.08 -10.91
C ASN A 199 -14.65 15.85 -9.59
N GLY A 200 -13.46 16.44 -9.45
CA GLY A 200 -12.64 16.30 -8.24
C GLY A 200 -11.90 14.97 -8.12
N GLU A 201 -11.95 14.08 -9.13
CA GLU A 201 -11.29 12.78 -9.10
C GLU A 201 -10.35 12.60 -10.30
N LEU A 202 -9.14 12.11 -10.03
CA LEU A 202 -8.18 11.64 -11.02
C LEU A 202 -7.94 10.15 -10.79
N VAL A 203 -8.16 9.35 -11.83
CA VAL A 203 -8.04 7.88 -11.78
C VAL A 203 -6.97 7.43 -12.76
N ILE A 204 -6.03 6.62 -12.27
CA ILE A 204 -5.04 5.91 -13.09
C ILE A 204 -5.41 4.43 -13.04
N GLY A 205 -5.72 3.85 -14.20
CA GLY A 205 -6.09 2.44 -14.31
C GLY A 205 -5.02 1.64 -15.03
N PHE A 206 -4.82 0.39 -14.61
CA PHE A 206 -3.87 -0.54 -15.22
C PHE A 206 -4.61 -1.74 -15.79
N THR A 207 -4.19 -2.18 -16.97
CA THR A 207 -4.75 -3.35 -17.66
C THR A 207 -3.63 -4.32 -18.00
N LEU A 208 -3.73 -5.52 -17.49
CA LEU A 208 -2.81 -6.63 -17.77
C LEU A 208 -2.91 -7.06 -19.24
N ASN A 209 -1.77 -7.14 -19.93
CA ASN A 209 -1.65 -7.77 -21.25
C ASN A 209 -0.77 -9.03 -21.15
N ILE A 210 0.48 -8.89 -20.68
CA ILE A 210 1.42 -9.98 -20.44
C ILE A 210 2.10 -9.70 -19.09
N GLN A 211 2.00 -10.60 -18.14
CA GLN A 211 2.50 -10.44 -16.78
C GLN A 211 1.82 -9.24 -16.06
N ASN A 212 1.86 -9.23 -14.74
CA ASN A 212 1.23 -8.20 -13.91
C ASN A 212 1.78 -6.80 -14.18
N PRO A 213 0.93 -5.77 -14.28
CA PRO A 213 1.40 -4.39 -14.27
C PRO A 213 2.14 -4.07 -12.97
N GLU A 214 3.07 -3.12 -13.05
CA GLU A 214 3.81 -2.58 -11.92
C GLU A 214 3.92 -1.07 -12.05
N ILE A 215 4.21 -0.36 -10.92
CA ILE A 215 4.54 1.05 -10.87
C ILE A 215 5.40 1.35 -9.65
N ASN A 216 6.43 2.20 -9.83
CA ASN A 216 7.34 2.61 -8.77
C ASN A 216 6.95 3.97 -8.16
N GLY A 217 6.44 4.90 -8.96
CA GLY A 217 6.05 6.21 -8.44
C GLY A 217 5.07 6.96 -9.32
N ILE A 218 4.33 7.86 -8.69
CA ILE A 218 3.33 8.71 -9.35
C ILE A 218 3.57 10.16 -8.92
N GLU A 219 3.62 11.10 -9.89
CA GLU A 219 3.53 12.53 -9.61
C GLU A 219 2.28 13.11 -10.29
N ILE A 220 1.56 13.96 -9.57
CA ILE A 220 0.42 14.74 -10.08
C ILE A 220 0.71 16.19 -9.78
N VAL A 221 0.76 17.01 -10.83
CA VAL A 221 1.15 18.41 -10.74
C VAL A 221 0.15 19.27 -11.53
N SER A 222 -0.44 20.28 -10.87
CA SER A 222 -1.34 21.23 -11.58
C SER A 222 -0.56 22.05 -12.61
N GLU A 223 -1.18 22.31 -13.75
CA GLU A 223 -0.64 23.17 -14.83
C GLU A 223 -0.92 24.65 -14.56
#